data_1514a08497d666429400c34a6cb7e048
#
_entry.id   1514a08497d666429400c34a6cb7e048
#
_cell.length_a   1.000
_cell.length_b   1.000
_cell.length_c   1.000
_cell.angle_alpha   90.00
_cell.angle_beta   90.00
_cell.angle_gamma   90.00
#
_symmetry.space_group_name_H-M   'P 1'
#
loop_
_entity.id
_entity.type
_entity.pdbx_description
1 polymer ?
#
loop_
_entity_poly.entity_id
_entity_poly.type
_entity_poly.pdbx_seq_one_letter_code
_entity_poly.pdbx_strand_id
1 'polypeptide(L)'
;MKIIEDKNNELLSRKEVKIIVEAAKNPSMQEAMKTISDHFKAKDENIVVREIKGKFGRNTFLISAFIYNSKEAKDKIERKPKGKKGEEGKKEEKLAEKVAEKPAEESSLEKTSEKTAKA
;
A
#
# COMPACT_ATOMS: atom_id res chain seq x y z
N MET A 1 -17.71 -2.78 14.64
CA MET A 1 -17.76 -2.16 13.31
C MET A 1 -19.20 -2.09 12.82
N LYS A 2 -19.66 -0.94 12.34
CA LYS A 2 -21.02 -0.74 11.81
C LYS A 2 -20.93 -0.11 10.42
N ILE A 3 -21.64 -0.65 9.45
CA ILE A 3 -21.79 -0.08 8.12
C ILE A 3 -22.92 0.93 8.16
N ILE A 4 -22.67 2.17 7.73
CA ILE A 4 -23.70 3.22 7.66
C ILE A 4 -24.27 3.32 6.24
N GLU A 5 -23.39 3.36 5.27
CA GLU A 5 -23.74 3.49 3.86
C GLU A 5 -22.94 2.48 3.04
N ASP A 6 -23.62 1.86 2.12
CA ASP A 6 -23.07 0.95 1.12
C ASP A 6 -23.79 1.27 -0.20
N LYS A 7 -23.10 2.00 -1.08
CA LYS A 7 -23.63 2.40 -2.39
C LYS A 7 -22.78 1.83 -3.51
N ASN A 8 -23.42 1.15 -4.44
CA ASN A 8 -22.75 0.70 -5.65
C ASN A 8 -22.87 1.77 -6.73
N ASN A 9 -21.74 2.25 -7.23
CA ASN A 9 -21.66 3.21 -8.33
C ASN A 9 -21.18 2.48 -9.59
N GLU A 10 -22.14 2.15 -10.46
CA GLU A 10 -21.86 1.40 -11.69
C GLU A 10 -21.08 2.23 -12.70
N LEU A 11 -21.33 3.55 -12.76
CA LEU A 11 -20.64 4.46 -13.70
C LEU A 11 -19.13 4.52 -13.47
N LEU A 12 -18.73 4.45 -12.21
CA LEU A 12 -17.32 4.50 -11.82
C LEU A 12 -16.76 3.12 -11.46
N SER A 13 -17.55 2.06 -11.65
CA SER A 13 -17.17 0.66 -11.32
C SER A 13 -16.57 0.53 -9.91
N ARG A 14 -17.18 1.21 -8.96
CA ARG A 14 -16.74 1.24 -7.57
C ARG A 14 -17.90 1.15 -6.58
N LYS A 15 -17.60 0.66 -5.41
CA LYS A 15 -18.48 0.62 -4.26
C LYS A 15 -18.06 1.71 -3.27
N GLU A 16 -18.99 2.54 -2.84
CA GLU A 16 -18.75 3.60 -1.87
C GLU A 16 -19.26 3.14 -0.50
N VAL A 17 -18.36 3.09 0.46
CA VAL A 17 -18.65 2.53 1.78
C VAL A 17 -18.31 3.54 2.86
N LYS A 18 -19.23 3.72 3.81
CA LYS A 18 -18.99 4.44 5.06
C LYS A 18 -19.20 3.51 6.24
N ILE A 19 -18.15 3.36 7.03
CA ILE A 19 -18.13 2.46 8.19
C ILE A 19 -17.75 3.22 9.44
N ILE A 20 -18.33 2.80 10.58
CA ILE A 20 -17.90 3.24 11.91
C ILE A 20 -17.06 2.14 12.54
N VAL A 21 -15.87 2.49 12.97
CA VAL A 21 -14.97 1.61 13.72
C VAL A 21 -14.75 2.22 15.10
N GLU A 22 -14.77 1.38 16.13
CA GLU A 22 -14.39 1.75 17.49
C GLU A 22 -12.93 1.41 17.69
N ALA A 23 -12.13 2.41 18.03
CA ALA A 23 -10.70 2.25 18.28
C ALA A 23 -10.26 3.19 19.40
N ALA A 24 -9.28 2.79 20.19
CA ALA A 24 -8.73 3.63 21.26
C ALA A 24 -7.93 4.82 20.73
N LYS A 25 -7.38 4.69 19.52
CA LYS A 25 -6.62 5.74 18.82
C LYS A 25 -7.15 5.91 17.41
N ASN A 26 -6.86 7.05 16.80
CA ASN A 26 -7.17 7.27 15.39
C ASN A 26 -6.44 6.22 14.53
N PRO A 27 -7.18 5.37 13.80
CA PRO A 27 -6.57 4.36 12.96
C PRO A 27 -5.77 5.01 11.82
N SER A 28 -4.65 4.39 11.47
CA SER A 28 -3.88 4.79 10.30
C SER A 28 -4.62 4.43 9.01
N MET A 29 -4.23 5.07 7.89
CA MET A 29 -4.79 4.71 6.57
C MET A 29 -4.60 3.21 6.24
N GLN A 30 -3.47 2.64 6.64
CA GLN A 30 -3.18 1.23 6.41
C GLN A 30 -4.04 0.29 7.26
N GLU A 31 -4.27 0.64 8.52
CA GLU A 31 -5.16 -0.12 9.41
C GLU A 31 -6.61 -0.05 8.91
N ALA A 32 -7.05 1.12 8.48
CA ALA A 32 -8.35 1.30 7.86
C ALA A 32 -8.52 0.46 6.59
N MET A 33 -7.50 0.42 5.71
CA MET A 33 -7.50 -0.45 4.53
C MET A 33 -7.64 -1.92 4.91
N LYS A 34 -6.86 -2.41 5.85
CA LYS A 34 -6.93 -3.81 6.32
C LYS A 34 -8.30 -4.15 6.88
N THR A 35 -8.86 -3.28 7.72
CA THR A 35 -10.20 -3.48 8.29
C THR A 35 -11.29 -3.60 7.20
N ILE A 36 -11.17 -2.82 6.14
CA ILE A 36 -12.10 -2.86 5.00
C ILE A 36 -11.85 -4.11 4.15
N SER A 37 -10.60 -4.44 3.88
CA SER A 37 -10.18 -5.62 3.14
C SER A 37 -10.71 -6.91 3.78
N ASP A 38 -10.56 -7.05 5.10
CA ASP A 38 -11.04 -8.21 5.87
C ASP A 38 -12.57 -8.33 5.83
N HIS A 39 -13.28 -7.19 5.91
CA HIS A 39 -14.74 -7.20 5.94
C HIS A 39 -15.37 -7.45 4.57
N PHE A 40 -14.89 -6.76 3.55
CA PHE A 40 -15.43 -6.85 2.19
C PHE A 40 -14.73 -7.89 1.31
N LYS A 41 -13.69 -8.56 1.82
CA LYS A 41 -12.86 -9.54 1.09
C LYS A 41 -12.31 -8.97 -0.24
N ALA A 42 -12.04 -7.67 -0.23
CA ALA A 42 -11.48 -6.97 -1.37
C ALA A 42 -9.96 -6.90 -1.24
N LYS A 43 -9.26 -6.87 -2.37
CA LYS A 43 -7.80 -6.71 -2.37
C LYS A 43 -7.42 -5.29 -1.94
N ASP A 44 -6.40 -5.13 -1.14
CA ASP A 44 -5.90 -3.84 -0.65
C ASP A 44 -5.56 -2.87 -1.80
N GLU A 45 -5.10 -3.42 -2.94
CA GLU A 45 -4.81 -2.65 -4.14
C GLU A 45 -6.03 -1.94 -4.74
N ASN A 46 -7.22 -2.48 -4.55
CA ASN A 46 -8.47 -1.95 -5.08
C ASN A 46 -9.18 -1.00 -4.11
N ILE A 47 -8.69 -0.88 -2.87
CA ILE A 47 -9.29 -0.04 -1.84
C ILE A 47 -8.62 1.32 -1.81
N VAL A 48 -9.41 2.37 -1.70
CA VAL A 48 -8.95 3.74 -1.49
C VAL A 48 -9.68 4.32 -0.29
N VAL A 49 -8.95 4.59 0.78
CA VAL A 49 -9.49 5.31 1.93
C VAL A 49 -9.44 6.81 1.63
N ARG A 50 -10.61 7.45 1.66
CA ARG A 50 -10.74 8.89 1.38
C ARG A 50 -10.46 9.72 2.60
N GLU A 51 -11.15 9.41 3.68
CA GLU A 51 -11.06 10.18 4.92
C GLU A 51 -11.37 9.32 6.13
N ILE A 52 -10.75 9.69 7.23
CA ILE A 52 -11.01 9.12 8.55
C ILE A 52 -11.41 10.28 9.45
N LYS A 53 -12.65 10.29 9.92
CA LYS A 53 -13.18 11.33 10.80
C LYS A 53 -13.43 10.78 12.19
N GLY A 54 -12.74 11.31 13.19
CA GLY A 54 -13.02 11.05 14.60
C GLY A 54 -14.20 11.90 15.08
N LYS A 55 -15.05 11.35 15.93
CA LYS A 55 -16.10 12.09 16.61
C LYS A 55 -15.62 12.54 17.98
N PHE A 56 -15.66 13.84 18.23
CA PHE A 56 -15.22 14.41 19.50
C PHE A 56 -15.97 13.78 20.70
N GLY A 57 -15.24 13.44 21.75
CA GLY A 57 -15.79 12.83 22.96
C GLY A 57 -16.18 11.34 22.85
N ARG A 58 -15.85 10.69 21.74
CA ARG A 58 -16.13 9.26 21.54
C ARG A 58 -14.93 8.58 20.86
N ASN A 59 -14.70 7.32 21.19
CA ASN A 59 -13.66 6.50 20.55
C ASN A 59 -14.20 5.83 19.25
N THR A 60 -15.00 6.57 18.49
CA THR A 60 -15.60 6.09 17.24
C THR A 60 -15.09 6.91 16.06
N PHE A 61 -14.66 6.23 15.01
CA PHE A 61 -14.12 6.82 13.79
C PHE A 61 -14.98 6.45 12.61
N LEU A 62 -15.36 7.46 11.83
CA LEU A 62 -16.05 7.28 10.56
C LEU A 62 -14.99 7.17 9.46
N ILE A 63 -14.96 6.05 8.78
CA ILE A 63 -14.07 5.80 7.65
C ILE A 63 -14.90 5.81 6.37
N SER A 64 -14.54 6.69 5.44
CA SER A 64 -15.12 6.73 4.09
C SER A 64 -14.12 6.13 3.12
N ALA A 65 -14.52 5.10 2.40
CA ALA A 65 -13.66 4.40 1.45
C ALA A 65 -14.37 4.04 0.16
N PHE A 66 -13.59 3.86 -0.88
CA PHE A 66 -14.02 3.37 -2.19
C PHE A 66 -13.37 2.02 -2.47
N ILE A 67 -14.16 1.07 -2.90
CA ILE A 67 -13.72 -0.26 -3.31
C ILE A 67 -13.94 -0.37 -4.81
N TYR A 68 -12.86 -0.43 -5.58
CA TYR A 68 -12.93 -0.59 -7.04
C TYR A 68 -13.00 -2.05 -7.46
N ASN A 69 -13.71 -2.33 -8.52
CA ASN A 69 -13.83 -3.69 -9.07
C ASN A 69 -12.50 -4.15 -9.69
N SER A 70 -11.70 -3.22 -10.21
CA SER A 70 -10.41 -3.51 -10.82
C SER A 70 -9.37 -2.43 -10.50
N LYS A 71 -8.09 -2.82 -10.51
CA LYS A 71 -6.96 -1.91 -10.34
C LYS A 71 -6.89 -0.86 -11.46
N GLU A 72 -7.25 -1.27 -12.68
CA GLU A 72 -7.28 -0.35 -13.84
C GLU A 72 -8.32 0.75 -13.70
N ALA A 73 -9.51 0.44 -13.16
CA ALA A 73 -10.55 1.42 -12.89
C ALA A 73 -10.09 2.43 -11.83
N LYS A 74 -9.43 1.95 -10.77
CA LYS A 74 -8.81 2.81 -9.76
C LYS A 74 -7.77 3.75 -10.38
N ASP A 75 -6.83 3.22 -11.16
CA ASP A 75 -5.73 3.98 -11.76
C ASP A 75 -6.20 5.03 -12.78
N LYS A 76 -7.36 4.82 -13.41
CA LYS A 76 -7.98 5.80 -14.33
C LYS A 76 -8.67 6.95 -13.60
N ILE A 77 -9.29 6.66 -12.46
CA ILE A 77 -10.14 7.61 -11.74
C ILE A 77 -9.35 8.35 -10.66
N GLU A 78 -8.51 7.63 -9.91
CA GLU A 78 -7.73 8.22 -8.83
C GLU A 78 -6.47 8.90 -9.35
N ARG A 79 -6.24 10.12 -8.87
CA ARG A 79 -5.00 10.85 -9.16
C ARG A 79 -3.82 10.15 -8.48
N LYS A 80 -2.85 9.72 -9.26
CA LYS A 80 -1.57 9.25 -8.71
C LYS A 80 -0.87 10.43 -8.03
N PRO A 81 -0.45 10.30 -6.77
CA PRO A 81 0.31 11.36 -6.11
C PRO A 81 1.59 11.63 -6.92
N LYS A 82 1.79 12.87 -7.31
CA LYS A 82 2.89 13.34 -8.18
C LYS A 82 4.30 13.04 -7.66
N GLY A 83 4.45 12.57 -6.41
CA GLY A 83 5.76 12.33 -5.77
C GLY A 83 6.28 10.90 -5.79
N LYS A 84 5.44 9.90 -6.08
CA LYS A 84 5.87 8.48 -5.96
C LYS A 84 6.47 7.87 -7.23
N LYS A 85 6.32 8.50 -8.39
CA LYS A 85 6.92 8.00 -9.64
C LYS A 85 8.46 8.10 -9.68
N GLY A 86 9.05 8.92 -8.82
CA GLY A 86 10.51 9.09 -8.78
C GLY A 86 11.22 8.18 -7.76
N GLU A 87 10.50 7.69 -6.74
CA GLU A 87 11.13 6.88 -5.69
C GLU A 87 11.08 5.37 -5.95
N GLU A 88 10.03 4.86 -6.60
CA GLU A 88 9.99 3.43 -6.97
C GLU A 88 11.00 3.09 -8.06
N GLY A 89 11.16 3.93 -9.07
CA GLY A 89 12.19 3.77 -10.09
C GLY A 89 13.62 3.88 -9.54
N LYS A 90 13.87 4.74 -8.57
CA LYS A 90 15.18 4.88 -7.92
C LYS A 90 15.50 3.77 -6.93
N LYS A 91 14.49 3.17 -6.30
CA LYS A 91 14.70 2.02 -5.40
C LYS A 91 14.98 0.73 -6.16
N GLU A 92 14.37 0.51 -7.29
CA GLU A 92 14.66 -0.63 -8.15
C GLU A 92 16.05 -0.52 -8.81
N GLU A 93 16.43 0.68 -9.27
CA GLU A 93 17.78 0.93 -9.80
C GLU A 93 18.87 0.76 -8.74
N LYS A 94 18.67 1.28 -7.53
CA LYS A 94 19.63 1.11 -6.43
C LYS A 94 19.72 -0.33 -5.92
N LEU A 95 18.65 -1.10 -5.95
CA LEU A 95 18.68 -2.52 -5.60
C LEU A 95 19.35 -3.36 -6.69
N ALA A 96 19.16 -3.05 -7.96
CA ALA A 96 19.84 -3.71 -9.07
C ALA A 96 21.35 -3.40 -9.09
N GLU A 97 21.74 -2.18 -8.76
CA GLU A 97 23.15 -1.78 -8.63
C GLU A 97 23.84 -2.47 -7.44
N LYS A 98 23.19 -2.56 -6.28
CA LYS A 98 23.73 -3.29 -5.11
C LYS A 98 23.83 -4.79 -5.32
N VAL A 99 22.94 -5.41 -6.05
CA VAL A 99 22.98 -6.85 -6.38
C VAL A 99 24.04 -7.13 -7.45
N ALA A 100 24.34 -6.20 -8.36
CA ALA A 100 25.40 -6.32 -9.35
C ALA A 100 26.81 -6.12 -8.76
N GLU A 101 26.98 -5.30 -7.72
CA GLU A 101 28.27 -5.09 -7.02
C GLU A 101 28.67 -6.27 -6.11
N LYS A 102 27.71 -6.91 -5.43
CA LYS A 102 28.00 -8.04 -4.51
C LYS A 102 28.72 -9.24 -5.18
N PRO A 103 28.30 -9.77 -6.34
CA PRO A 103 28.99 -10.90 -6.96
C PRO A 103 30.38 -10.54 -7.51
N ALA A 104 30.65 -9.28 -7.81
CA ALA A 104 31.97 -8.82 -8.24
C ALA A 104 32.98 -8.76 -7.08
N GLU A 105 32.55 -8.40 -5.87
CA GLU A 105 33.40 -8.43 -4.66
C GLU A 105 33.69 -9.85 -4.19
N GLU A 106 32.72 -10.74 -4.22
CA GLU A 106 32.95 -12.15 -3.86
C GLU A 106 33.91 -12.85 -4.85
N SER A 107 33.82 -12.57 -6.12
CA SER A 107 34.75 -13.13 -7.12
C SER A 107 36.17 -12.57 -6.99
N SER A 108 36.36 -11.35 -6.53
CA SER A 108 37.68 -10.76 -6.26
C SER A 108 38.31 -11.29 -4.96
N LEU A 109 37.51 -11.61 -3.94
CA LEU A 109 37.94 -12.24 -2.70
C LEU A 109 38.35 -13.71 -2.89
N GLU A 110 37.64 -14.48 -3.72
CA GLU A 110 38.03 -15.85 -4.08
C GLU A 110 39.36 -15.90 -4.85
N LYS A 111 39.59 -14.99 -5.77
CA LYS A 111 40.85 -14.89 -6.50
C LYS A 111 42.03 -14.54 -5.62
N THR A 112 41.83 -13.71 -4.57
CA THR A 112 42.91 -13.37 -3.61
C THR A 112 43.19 -14.51 -2.62
N SER A 113 42.20 -15.29 -2.26
CA SER A 113 42.40 -16.48 -1.38
C SER A 113 43.11 -17.63 -2.11
N GLU A 114 42.86 -17.83 -3.40
CA GLU A 114 43.56 -18.80 -4.23
C GLU A 114 45.05 -18.44 -4.47
N LYS A 115 45.37 -17.16 -4.60
CA LYS A 115 46.76 -16.69 -4.75
C LYS A 115 47.58 -16.83 -3.45
N THR A 116 46.99 -16.72 -2.29
CA THR A 116 47.62 -16.92 -0.99
C THR A 116 47.77 -18.39 -0.63
N ALA A 117 46.97 -19.29 -1.15
CA ALA A 117 47.04 -20.72 -0.93
C ALA A 117 48.14 -21.41 -1.80
N LYS A 118 48.63 -20.76 -2.87
CA LYS A 118 49.70 -21.25 -3.74
C LYS A 118 51.11 -20.76 -3.39
N ALA A 119 51.20 -19.86 -2.44
CA ALA A 119 52.47 -19.34 -1.90
C ALA A 119 52.81 -20.02 -0.57
#